data_eae5524eb06baa0db9577b32af0c648e
#
_entry.id   eae5524eb06baa0db9577b32af0c648e
#
_cell.length_a   1.000
_cell.length_b   1.000
_cell.length_c   1.000
_cell.angle_alpha   90.00
_cell.angle_beta   90.00
_cell.angle_gamma   90.00
#
_symmetry.space_group_name_H-M   'P 1'
#
loop_
_entity.id
_entity.type
_entity.pdbx_description
1 polymer ?
#
loop_
_entity_poly.entity_id
_entity_poly.type
_entity_poly.pdbx_seq_one_letter_code
_entity_poly.pdbx_strand_id
1 'polypeptide(L)'
;GYHRTYKFVKAIEYTHGYTYHRQVMWKDYTVAHISAIPSSQLHNQRGCSIKISNAVLYLYDWYFILTDILDTLGWKAQNISRIDLCCDVNYFIGGLLPSTFIRNYTSRKNSYIRVGRKANEWALYGKKDIGGINLNSIRWGSRQSGVSVYLYNKSKELREQKDKPYIRYCWKGAGLNMGKDIWRTEISITSQGCGLKDISSSMLHTLFVDDLRNSEAIQTMFQTHAKKYFHVKRIIQERKKQEM
;
A
#
# COMPACT_ATOMS: atom_id res chain seq x y z
N GLY A 1 12.10 -15.51 -26.58
CA GLY A 1 11.42 -14.64 -25.63
C GLY A 1 10.66 -13.55 -26.38
N TYR A 2 9.44 -13.29 -26.00
CA TYR A 2 8.67 -12.16 -26.54
C TYR A 2 9.23 -10.87 -25.93
N HIS A 3 10.02 -10.11 -26.69
CA HIS A 3 10.40 -8.75 -26.28
C HIS A 3 9.21 -7.82 -26.48
N ARG A 4 8.80 -7.15 -25.41
CA ARG A 4 7.79 -6.10 -25.46
C ARG A 4 8.39 -4.84 -26.08
N THR A 5 7.70 -4.25 -27.05
CA THR A 5 8.11 -2.96 -27.59
C THR A 5 7.51 -1.84 -26.74
N TYR A 6 8.37 -1.04 -26.11
CA TYR A 6 7.97 0.10 -25.31
C TYR A 6 8.08 1.41 -26.09
N LYS A 7 7.12 2.31 -25.86
CA LYS A 7 7.16 3.70 -26.32
C LYS A 7 7.42 4.62 -25.14
N PHE A 8 8.31 5.57 -25.30
CA PHE A 8 8.65 6.57 -24.28
C PHE A 8 8.03 7.91 -24.69
N VAL A 9 6.95 8.29 -24.02
CA VAL A 9 6.22 9.52 -24.31
C VAL A 9 6.44 10.56 -23.21
N LYS A 10 6.18 11.84 -23.49
CA LYS A 10 6.30 12.91 -22.49
C LYS A 10 5.40 12.61 -21.29
N ALA A 11 5.92 12.70 -20.09
CA ALA A 11 5.13 12.47 -18.89
C ALA A 11 4.18 13.64 -18.62
N ILE A 12 3.00 13.32 -18.10
CA ILE A 12 2.02 14.29 -17.59
C ILE A 12 2.33 14.61 -16.11
N GLU A 13 2.78 13.58 -15.37
CA GLU A 13 3.19 13.70 -13.97
C GLU A 13 4.70 13.84 -13.84
N TYR A 14 5.14 14.65 -12.88
CA TYR A 14 6.57 14.91 -12.64
C TYR A 14 6.97 14.42 -11.25
N THR A 15 8.14 13.80 -11.17
CA THR A 15 8.77 13.47 -9.89
C THR A 15 9.66 14.65 -9.49
N HIS A 16 9.42 15.22 -8.32
CA HIS A 16 10.23 16.33 -7.81
C HIS A 16 11.72 15.93 -7.74
N GLY A 17 12.58 16.85 -8.10
CA GLY A 17 14.03 16.65 -8.04
C GLY A 17 14.67 16.07 -9.32
N TYR A 18 13.89 15.84 -10.37
CA TYR A 18 14.39 15.42 -11.68
C TYR A 18 13.96 16.39 -12.76
N THR A 19 14.73 16.47 -13.85
CA THR A 19 14.47 17.36 -14.99
C THR A 19 13.96 16.63 -16.24
N TYR A 20 14.18 15.32 -16.30
CA TYR A 20 13.73 14.49 -17.43
C TYR A 20 12.67 13.49 -16.95
N HIS A 21 11.50 13.51 -17.59
CA HIS A 21 10.38 12.65 -17.26
C HIS A 21 9.75 12.02 -18.50
N ARG A 22 9.50 10.71 -18.44
CA ARG A 22 8.79 9.97 -19.51
C ARG A 22 7.80 8.98 -18.90
N GLN A 23 6.70 8.78 -19.60
CA GLN A 23 5.85 7.60 -19.43
C GLN A 23 6.38 6.48 -20.32
N VAL A 24 6.44 5.29 -19.76
CA VAL A 24 6.73 4.05 -20.49
C VAL A 24 5.39 3.42 -20.85
N MET A 25 5.13 3.32 -22.14
CA MET A 25 3.89 2.77 -22.68
C MET A 25 4.16 1.39 -23.28
N TRP A 26 3.33 0.43 -22.98
CA TRP A 26 3.24 -0.84 -23.69
C TRP A 26 1.84 -0.93 -24.31
N LYS A 27 1.78 -0.95 -25.66
CA LYS A 27 0.55 -0.68 -26.40
C LYS A 27 -0.04 0.67 -25.96
N ASP A 28 -1.29 0.69 -25.48
CA ASP A 28 -1.98 1.90 -25.03
C ASP A 28 -1.98 2.07 -23.49
N TYR A 29 -1.22 1.22 -22.79
CA TYR A 29 -1.19 1.25 -21.33
C TYR A 29 0.10 1.86 -20.81
N THR A 30 -0.02 2.76 -19.84
CA THR A 30 1.14 3.24 -19.07
C THR A 30 1.58 2.15 -18.11
N VAL A 31 2.77 1.60 -18.33
CA VAL A 31 3.34 0.53 -17.48
C VAL A 31 4.28 1.08 -16.42
N ALA A 32 4.95 2.21 -16.69
CA ALA A 32 5.81 2.87 -15.71
C ALA A 32 5.95 4.37 -16.01
N HIS A 33 6.48 5.09 -15.02
CA HIS A 33 7.00 6.46 -15.17
C HIS A 33 8.49 6.44 -14.83
N ILE A 34 9.31 7.07 -15.65
CA ILE A 34 10.73 7.21 -15.42
C ILE A 34 11.09 8.68 -15.23
N SER A 35 12.02 8.92 -14.34
CA SER A 35 12.59 10.24 -14.07
C SER A 35 14.11 10.11 -14.03
N ALA A 36 14.79 10.95 -14.79
CA ALA A 36 16.23 10.95 -14.94
C ALA A 36 16.77 12.37 -14.87
N ILE A 37 18.08 12.51 -14.87
CA ILE A 37 18.80 13.78 -14.78
C ILE A 37 18.38 14.52 -13.51
N PRO A 38 18.99 14.19 -12.34
CA PRO A 38 18.71 14.88 -11.09
C PRO A 38 18.91 16.39 -11.24
N SER A 39 18.00 17.18 -10.66
CA SER A 39 18.14 18.63 -10.59
C SER A 39 19.28 19.02 -9.65
N SER A 40 19.69 20.28 -9.69
CA SER A 40 20.71 20.83 -8.77
C SER A 40 20.37 20.63 -7.28
N GLN A 41 19.12 20.43 -6.95
CA GLN A 41 18.67 20.15 -5.58
C GLN A 41 18.97 18.71 -5.10
N LEU A 42 19.35 17.82 -6.01
CA LEU A 42 19.70 16.42 -5.73
C LEU A 42 21.20 16.15 -5.97
N HIS A 43 22.06 17.09 -5.66
CA HIS A 43 23.52 17.04 -5.95
C HIS A 43 24.24 15.75 -5.56
N ASN A 44 23.71 15.00 -4.58
CA ASN A 44 24.31 13.75 -4.09
C ASN A 44 23.60 12.49 -4.62
N GLN A 45 22.52 12.60 -5.40
CA GLN A 45 21.82 11.45 -5.95
C GLN A 45 22.23 11.21 -7.40
N ARG A 46 23.07 10.19 -7.59
CA ARG A 46 23.40 9.67 -8.91
C ARG A 46 22.42 8.54 -9.22
N GLY A 47 21.51 8.74 -10.15
CA GLY A 47 20.61 7.68 -10.56
C GLY A 47 19.33 8.18 -11.22
N CYS A 48 18.56 7.22 -11.66
CA CYS A 48 17.24 7.40 -12.24
C CYS A 48 16.20 6.79 -11.30
N SER A 49 14.96 7.24 -11.43
CA SER A 49 13.83 6.68 -10.69
C SER A 49 12.84 6.05 -11.65
N ILE A 50 12.37 4.86 -11.32
CA ILE A 50 11.26 4.20 -12.01
C ILE A 50 10.11 3.99 -11.04
N LYS A 51 8.91 4.41 -11.42
CA LYS A 51 7.66 4.18 -10.70
C LYS A 51 6.78 3.27 -11.55
N ILE A 52 6.59 2.05 -11.12
CA ILE A 52 5.72 1.08 -11.80
C ILE A 52 4.26 1.49 -11.60
N SER A 53 3.46 1.39 -12.66
CA SER A 53 2.03 1.66 -12.60
C SER A 53 1.31 0.62 -11.75
N ASN A 54 0.35 1.07 -10.93
CA ASN A 54 -0.40 0.17 -10.06
C ASN A 54 -1.05 -0.99 -10.82
N ALA A 55 -1.57 -0.74 -12.04
CA ALA A 55 -2.19 -1.79 -12.85
C ALA A 55 -1.22 -2.94 -13.16
N VAL A 56 0.06 -2.64 -13.38
CA VAL A 56 1.10 -3.64 -13.63
C VAL A 56 1.33 -4.50 -12.38
N LEU A 57 1.36 -3.88 -11.18
CA LEU A 57 1.61 -4.60 -9.92
C LEU A 57 0.51 -5.61 -9.56
N TYR A 58 -0.66 -5.53 -10.21
CA TYR A 58 -1.75 -6.50 -10.08
C TYR A 58 -1.68 -7.63 -11.12
N LEU A 59 -0.71 -7.61 -12.05
CA LEU A 59 -0.49 -8.68 -13.01
C LEU A 59 0.40 -9.77 -12.42
N TYR A 60 0.15 -11.01 -12.82
CA TYR A 60 0.97 -12.14 -12.40
C TYR A 60 2.44 -11.98 -12.84
N ASP A 61 2.67 -11.38 -14.02
CA ASP A 61 3.98 -11.21 -14.63
C ASP A 61 4.61 -9.83 -14.38
N TRP A 62 4.14 -9.08 -13.36
CA TRP A 62 4.62 -7.73 -13.04
C TRP A 62 6.15 -7.63 -12.94
N TYR A 63 6.78 -8.66 -12.38
CA TYR A 63 8.23 -8.70 -12.21
C TYR A 63 8.95 -8.77 -13.56
N PHE A 64 8.46 -9.61 -14.48
CA PHE A 64 9.02 -9.70 -15.82
C PHE A 64 8.81 -8.42 -16.63
N ILE A 65 7.70 -7.73 -16.42
CA ILE A 65 7.48 -6.41 -17.05
C ILE A 65 8.51 -5.40 -16.53
N LEU A 66 8.75 -5.36 -15.22
CA LEU A 66 9.74 -4.47 -14.63
C LEU A 66 11.16 -4.77 -15.13
N THR A 67 11.58 -6.02 -15.11
CA THR A 67 12.92 -6.42 -15.56
C THR A 67 13.12 -6.14 -17.05
N ASP A 68 12.12 -6.43 -17.89
CA ASP A 68 12.14 -6.15 -19.32
C ASP A 68 12.26 -4.64 -19.62
N ILE A 69 11.61 -3.77 -18.83
CA ILE A 69 11.79 -2.32 -18.92
C ILE A 69 13.21 -1.92 -18.53
N LEU A 70 13.73 -2.46 -17.43
CA LEU A 70 15.07 -2.15 -16.96
C LEU A 70 16.13 -2.57 -18.00
N ASP A 71 16.00 -3.77 -18.56
CA ASP A 71 16.89 -4.29 -19.61
C ASP A 71 16.82 -3.42 -20.88
N THR A 72 15.61 -3.01 -21.30
CA THR A 72 15.42 -2.10 -22.45
C THR A 72 16.11 -0.75 -22.23
N LEU A 73 16.18 -0.28 -21.00
CA LEU A 73 16.83 0.98 -20.63
C LEU A 73 18.33 0.82 -20.36
N GLY A 74 18.85 -0.41 -20.27
CA GLY A 74 20.21 -0.69 -19.79
C GLY A 74 20.40 -0.33 -18.30
N TRP A 75 19.33 -0.36 -17.51
CA TRP A 75 19.35 0.03 -16.10
C TRP A 75 19.40 -1.20 -15.18
N LYS A 76 20.03 -1.00 -14.02
CA LYS A 76 20.01 -1.98 -12.93
C LYS A 76 19.27 -1.40 -11.73
N ALA A 77 18.34 -2.16 -11.18
CA ALA A 77 17.69 -1.79 -9.93
C ALA A 77 18.71 -1.81 -8.79
N GLN A 78 18.81 -0.73 -8.03
CA GLN A 78 19.75 -0.61 -6.89
C GLN A 78 19.01 -0.76 -5.57
N ASN A 79 17.89 -0.06 -5.41
CA ASN A 79 17.12 -0.06 -4.17
C ASN A 79 15.67 0.34 -4.45
N ILE A 80 14.82 0.07 -3.47
CA ILE A 80 13.43 0.53 -3.46
C ILE A 80 13.37 1.79 -2.58
N SER A 81 12.96 2.92 -3.16
CA SER A 81 12.81 4.18 -2.44
C SER A 81 11.46 4.32 -1.74
N ARG A 82 10.42 3.62 -2.26
CA ARG A 82 9.08 3.57 -1.68
C ARG A 82 8.38 2.27 -2.07
N ILE A 83 7.68 1.71 -1.09
CA ILE A 83 6.75 0.60 -1.31
C ILE A 83 5.45 0.87 -0.56
N ASP A 84 4.31 0.60 -1.22
CA ASP A 84 3.00 0.65 -0.61
C ASP A 84 2.44 -0.78 -0.58
N LEU A 85 2.35 -1.36 0.63
CA LEU A 85 1.79 -2.68 0.87
C LEU A 85 0.32 -2.55 1.23
N CYS A 86 -0.54 -3.40 0.67
CA CYS A 86 -1.97 -3.33 0.97
C CYS A 86 -2.58 -4.70 1.26
N CYS A 87 -3.60 -4.68 2.13
CA CYS A 87 -4.45 -5.82 2.43
C CYS A 87 -5.92 -5.38 2.37
N ASP A 88 -6.71 -6.10 1.57
CA ASP A 88 -8.12 -5.82 1.36
C ASP A 88 -8.99 -6.85 2.08
N VAL A 89 -10.01 -6.40 2.82
CA VAL A 89 -10.88 -7.26 3.61
C VAL A 89 -12.32 -6.72 3.62
N ASN A 90 -13.31 -7.61 3.76
CA ASN A 90 -14.68 -7.21 4.11
C ASN A 90 -14.80 -7.03 5.64
N TYR A 91 -14.09 -7.86 6.41
CA TYR A 91 -14.14 -7.91 7.87
C TYR A 91 -12.77 -8.21 8.46
N PHE A 92 -12.52 -7.72 9.65
CA PHE A 92 -11.43 -8.19 10.50
C PHE A 92 -11.78 -9.52 11.20
N ILE A 93 -10.81 -10.10 11.88
CA ILE A 93 -10.98 -11.32 12.68
C ILE A 93 -12.21 -11.20 13.58
N GLY A 94 -13.00 -12.28 13.66
CA GLY A 94 -14.22 -12.32 14.45
C GLY A 94 -15.41 -11.58 13.80
N GLY A 95 -15.35 -11.25 12.53
CA GLY A 95 -16.42 -10.58 11.80
C GLY A 95 -16.55 -9.08 12.12
N LEU A 96 -15.53 -8.48 12.75
CA LEU A 96 -15.54 -7.07 13.08
C LEU A 96 -15.49 -6.19 11.82
N LEU A 97 -16.50 -5.34 11.65
CA LEU A 97 -16.53 -4.35 10.58
C LEU A 97 -15.40 -3.32 10.75
N PRO A 98 -14.63 -2.99 9.70
CA PRO A 98 -13.59 -1.96 9.80
C PRO A 98 -14.11 -0.57 10.22
N SER A 99 -15.35 -0.20 9.82
CA SER A 99 -15.99 1.03 10.30
C SER A 99 -16.23 1.01 11.81
N THR A 100 -16.66 -0.14 12.35
CA THR A 100 -16.81 -0.34 13.79
C THR A 100 -15.46 -0.33 14.49
N PHE A 101 -14.43 -0.93 13.89
CA PHE A 101 -13.06 -0.85 14.39
C PHE A 101 -12.62 0.61 14.55
N ILE A 102 -12.79 1.46 13.51
CA ILE A 102 -12.39 2.87 13.56
C ILE A 102 -13.09 3.59 14.71
N ARG A 103 -14.41 3.41 14.85
CA ARG A 103 -15.21 4.00 15.93
C ARG A 103 -14.72 3.57 17.31
N ASN A 104 -14.46 2.29 17.49
CA ASN A 104 -14.02 1.72 18.76
C ASN A 104 -12.59 2.11 19.10
N TYR A 105 -11.71 2.21 18.08
CA TYR A 105 -10.34 2.67 18.25
C TYR A 105 -10.30 4.08 18.84
N THR A 106 -11.14 4.98 18.37
CA THR A 106 -11.18 6.38 18.82
C THR A 106 -11.85 6.56 20.17
N SER A 107 -12.85 5.74 20.49
CA SER A 107 -13.57 5.82 21.76
C SER A 107 -12.84 5.14 22.92
N ARG A 108 -11.77 4.38 22.66
CA ARG A 108 -11.02 3.56 23.64
C ARG A 108 -11.89 2.59 24.45
N LYS A 109 -13.10 2.29 23.97
CA LYS A 109 -14.11 1.54 24.75
C LYS A 109 -13.97 0.02 24.69
N ASN A 110 -13.06 -0.52 23.88
CA ASN A 110 -13.02 -1.96 23.65
C ASN A 110 -11.67 -2.59 23.96
N SER A 111 -11.71 -3.60 24.82
CA SER A 111 -10.54 -4.35 25.28
C SER A 111 -9.86 -5.22 24.22
N TYR A 112 -10.51 -5.48 23.08
CA TYR A 112 -9.96 -6.31 22.00
C TYR A 112 -9.15 -5.55 20.95
N ILE A 113 -9.12 -4.22 21.04
CA ILE A 113 -8.28 -3.38 20.18
C ILE A 113 -7.09 -2.93 20.99
N ARG A 114 -5.91 -3.38 20.62
CA ARG A 114 -4.67 -2.83 21.15
C ARG A 114 -4.14 -1.73 20.26
N VAL A 115 -3.84 -0.61 20.89
CA VAL A 115 -3.15 0.53 20.29
C VAL A 115 -1.66 0.22 20.34
N GLY A 116 -0.99 0.28 19.18
CA GLY A 116 0.46 0.06 19.10
C GLY A 116 1.26 1.26 19.64
N ARG A 117 2.54 1.06 19.90
CA ARG A 117 3.43 2.08 20.46
C ARG A 117 3.56 3.35 19.61
N LYS A 118 3.41 3.24 18.27
CA LYS A 118 3.49 4.37 17.33
C LYS A 118 2.12 5.00 17.00
N ALA A 119 1.09 4.67 17.74
CA ALA A 119 -0.29 5.09 17.45
C ALA A 119 -0.70 6.43 18.06
N ASN A 120 0.23 7.24 18.53
CA ASN A 120 -0.07 8.50 19.23
C ASN A 120 -0.55 9.61 18.27
N GLU A 121 -0.21 9.52 17.00
CA GLU A 121 -0.62 10.48 15.98
C GLU A 121 -1.51 9.82 14.95
N TRP A 122 -2.78 10.20 14.93
CA TRP A 122 -3.74 9.70 13.95
C TRP A 122 -4.71 10.81 13.52
N ALA A 123 -5.21 10.71 12.29
CA ALA A 123 -6.21 11.57 11.73
C ALA A 123 -7.41 10.74 11.25
N LEU A 124 -8.62 11.24 11.54
CA LEU A 124 -9.88 10.67 11.08
C LEU A 124 -10.42 11.47 9.92
N TYR A 125 -11.03 10.75 8.97
CA TYR A 125 -11.74 11.36 7.87
C TYR A 125 -13.13 10.72 7.76
N GLY A 126 -14.15 11.58 7.64
CA GLY A 126 -15.53 11.16 7.52
C GLY A 126 -16.39 12.29 6.97
N LYS A 127 -17.63 11.96 6.66
CA LYS A 127 -18.67 12.96 6.32
C LYS A 127 -19.67 13.01 7.47
N LYS A 128 -20.09 14.22 7.84
CA LYS A 128 -21.23 14.45 8.73
C LYS A 128 -22.49 14.43 7.88
N ASP A 129 -23.45 13.61 8.22
CA ASP A 129 -24.77 13.56 7.64
C ASP A 129 -25.85 13.67 8.74
N ILE A 130 -27.11 13.58 8.35
CA ILE A 130 -28.25 13.67 9.27
C ILE A 130 -28.23 12.55 10.33
N GLY A 131 -27.61 11.42 10.03
CA GLY A 131 -27.44 10.27 10.94
C GLY A 131 -26.21 10.35 11.84
N GLY A 132 -25.38 11.41 11.71
CA GLY A 132 -24.17 11.60 12.50
C GLY A 132 -22.87 11.61 11.70
N ILE A 133 -21.75 11.20 12.31
CA ILE A 133 -20.45 11.16 11.64
C ILE A 133 -20.21 9.76 11.06
N ASN A 134 -20.20 9.67 9.74
CA ASN A 134 -19.82 8.46 9.02
C ASN A 134 -18.31 8.44 8.79
N LEU A 135 -17.59 7.69 9.61
CA LEU A 135 -16.13 7.57 9.53
C LEU A 135 -15.75 6.65 8.36
N ASN A 136 -15.00 7.18 7.41
CA ASN A 136 -14.60 6.48 6.20
C ASN A 136 -13.15 6.01 6.23
N SER A 137 -12.33 6.60 7.09
CA SER A 137 -10.93 6.21 7.19
C SER A 137 -10.24 6.73 8.46
N ILE A 138 -9.14 6.08 8.78
CA ILE A 138 -8.18 6.52 9.80
C ILE A 138 -6.77 6.38 9.23
N ARG A 139 -5.93 7.36 9.49
CA ARG A 139 -4.51 7.35 9.15
C ARG A 139 -3.67 7.49 10.41
N TRP A 140 -2.61 6.71 10.49
CA TRP A 140 -1.55 6.81 11.48
C TRP A 140 -0.26 7.26 10.80
N GLY A 141 0.44 8.16 11.42
CA GLY A 141 1.65 8.81 10.86
C GLY A 141 1.32 9.83 9.79
N SER A 142 2.27 10.72 9.52
CA SER A 142 2.17 11.71 8.45
C SER A 142 2.63 11.14 7.10
N ARG A 143 2.29 11.84 6.00
CA ARG A 143 2.81 11.50 4.67
C ARG A 143 4.33 11.70 4.57
N GLN A 144 4.90 12.52 5.44
CA GLN A 144 6.33 12.82 5.50
C GLN A 144 7.09 11.85 6.41
N SER A 145 6.37 11.03 7.21
CA SER A 145 7.01 9.99 8.02
C SER A 145 7.51 8.86 7.13
N GLY A 146 8.59 8.20 7.54
CA GLY A 146 9.13 7.06 6.81
C GLY A 146 8.17 5.88 6.70
N VAL A 147 7.19 5.80 7.62
CA VAL A 147 6.11 4.81 7.61
C VAL A 147 4.80 5.48 7.96
N SER A 148 3.78 5.25 7.16
CA SER A 148 2.39 5.63 7.48
C SER A 148 1.45 4.46 7.20
N VAL A 149 0.38 4.37 7.99
CA VAL A 149 -0.66 3.35 7.82
C VAL A 149 -1.99 4.04 7.57
N TYR A 150 -2.74 3.55 6.59
CA TYR A 150 -4.03 4.10 6.21
C TYR A 150 -5.07 2.98 6.07
N LEU A 151 -6.12 3.02 6.88
CA LEU A 151 -7.29 2.15 6.78
C LEU A 151 -8.45 2.96 6.23
N TYR A 152 -9.02 2.53 5.11
CA TYR A 152 -10.09 3.26 4.43
C TYR A 152 -11.02 2.36 3.63
N ASN A 153 -12.24 2.86 3.35
CA ASN A 153 -13.22 2.18 2.51
C ASN A 153 -12.82 2.27 1.03
N LYS A 154 -12.18 1.22 0.53
CA LYS A 154 -11.68 1.15 -0.86
C LYS A 154 -12.81 1.04 -1.87
N SER A 155 -13.91 0.34 -1.52
CA SER A 155 -15.10 0.28 -2.39
C SER A 155 -15.68 1.66 -2.63
N LYS A 156 -15.74 2.49 -1.58
CA LYS A 156 -16.22 3.87 -1.69
C LYS A 156 -15.29 4.72 -2.55
N GLU A 157 -13.98 4.64 -2.33
CA GLU A 157 -12.99 5.36 -3.15
C GLU A 157 -13.15 5.02 -4.64
N LEU A 158 -13.32 3.75 -5.00
CA LEU A 158 -13.48 3.35 -6.39
C LEU A 158 -14.81 3.83 -7.02
N ARG A 159 -15.85 4.01 -6.21
CA ARG A 159 -17.12 4.58 -6.69
C ARG A 159 -17.06 6.10 -6.88
N GLU A 160 -16.36 6.81 -6.00
CA GLU A 160 -16.30 8.27 -5.97
C GLU A 160 -15.17 8.85 -6.84
N GLN A 161 -14.16 8.06 -7.16
CA GLN A 161 -13.02 8.46 -7.98
C GLN A 161 -12.98 7.66 -9.29
N LYS A 162 -11.81 7.55 -9.89
CA LYS A 162 -11.61 6.74 -11.10
C LYS A 162 -11.71 5.26 -10.77
N ASP A 163 -12.63 4.56 -11.42
CA ASP A 163 -12.72 3.10 -11.30
C ASP A 163 -11.43 2.41 -11.78
N LYS A 164 -11.09 1.31 -11.10
CA LYS A 164 -9.90 0.51 -11.37
C LYS A 164 -10.32 -0.97 -11.51
N PRO A 165 -10.76 -1.39 -12.69
CA PRO A 165 -11.31 -2.74 -12.91
C PRO A 165 -10.37 -3.86 -12.48
N TYR A 166 -9.05 -3.69 -12.62
CA TYR A 166 -8.04 -4.66 -12.21
C TYR A 166 -8.09 -4.96 -10.70
N ILE A 167 -8.42 -3.99 -9.85
CA ILE A 167 -8.61 -4.20 -8.41
C ILE A 167 -9.82 -5.08 -8.15
N ARG A 168 -10.95 -4.77 -8.80
CA ARG A 168 -12.18 -5.57 -8.66
C ARG A 168 -11.99 -7.01 -9.13
N TYR A 169 -11.23 -7.19 -10.21
CA TYR A 169 -10.88 -8.52 -10.71
C TYR A 169 -10.10 -9.33 -9.65
N CYS A 170 -9.08 -8.73 -9.05
CA CYS A 170 -8.32 -9.37 -7.97
C CYS A 170 -9.18 -9.67 -6.74
N TRP A 171 -10.08 -8.77 -6.34
CA TRP A 171 -11.01 -9.02 -5.24
C TRP A 171 -11.90 -10.23 -5.49
N LYS A 172 -12.45 -10.34 -6.72
CA LYS A 172 -13.24 -11.50 -7.12
C LYS A 172 -12.42 -12.78 -7.06
N GLY A 173 -11.20 -12.77 -7.58
CA GLY A 173 -10.28 -13.92 -7.54
C GLY A 173 -9.89 -14.32 -6.12
N ALA A 174 -9.78 -13.36 -5.20
CA ALA A 174 -9.51 -13.58 -3.78
C ALA A 174 -10.76 -14.00 -2.96
N GLY A 175 -11.93 -14.13 -3.57
CA GLY A 175 -13.17 -14.55 -2.89
C GLY A 175 -13.77 -13.49 -1.97
N LEU A 176 -13.42 -12.21 -2.16
CA LEU A 176 -14.04 -11.13 -1.38
C LEU A 176 -15.50 -10.92 -1.80
N ASN A 177 -16.36 -10.63 -0.81
CA ASN A 177 -17.77 -10.38 -1.07
C ASN A 177 -17.99 -9.00 -1.71
N MET A 178 -18.24 -8.98 -3.02
CA MET A 178 -18.44 -7.78 -3.81
C MET A 178 -19.75 -7.03 -3.51
N GLY A 179 -20.72 -7.69 -2.86
CA GLY A 179 -21.97 -7.07 -2.38
C GLY A 179 -21.81 -6.28 -1.08
N LYS A 180 -20.63 -6.28 -0.49
CA LYS A 180 -20.29 -5.55 0.74
C LYS A 180 -19.11 -4.63 0.52
N ASP A 181 -18.99 -3.61 1.37
CA ASP A 181 -17.83 -2.73 1.32
C ASP A 181 -16.54 -3.50 1.60
N ILE A 182 -15.53 -3.24 0.78
CA ILE A 182 -14.18 -3.76 0.93
C ILE A 182 -13.31 -2.62 1.41
N TRP A 183 -12.62 -2.88 2.50
CA TRP A 183 -11.73 -1.94 3.19
C TRP A 183 -10.30 -2.31 2.93
N ARG A 184 -9.47 -1.30 2.76
CA ARG A 184 -8.03 -1.45 2.55
C ARG A 184 -7.25 -0.93 3.74
N THR A 185 -6.35 -1.77 4.24
CA THR A 185 -5.21 -1.30 5.05
C THR A 185 -4.03 -1.15 4.11
N GLU A 186 -3.50 0.05 4.02
CA GLU A 186 -2.34 0.40 3.19
C GLU A 186 -1.20 0.89 4.09
N ILE A 187 -0.01 0.33 3.91
CA ILE A 187 1.20 0.71 4.63
C ILE A 187 2.18 1.28 3.61
N SER A 188 2.45 2.55 3.72
CA SER A 188 3.43 3.24 2.89
C SER A 188 4.76 3.32 3.65
N ILE A 189 5.81 2.83 3.02
CA ILE A 189 7.17 2.80 3.58
C ILE A 189 8.10 3.49 2.61
N THR A 190 8.88 4.46 3.11
CA THR A 190 9.87 5.19 2.31
C THR A 190 11.27 5.01 2.88
N SER A 191 12.28 5.15 2.03
CA SER A 191 13.69 5.08 2.44
C SER A 191 14.11 6.25 3.34
N GLN A 192 13.42 7.39 3.26
CA GLN A 192 13.78 8.61 4.00
C GLN A 192 13.59 8.51 5.51
N GLY A 193 12.72 7.63 5.98
CA GLY A 193 12.37 7.50 7.39
C GLY A 193 12.92 6.25 8.08
N CYS A 194 13.99 5.64 7.61
CA CYS A 194 14.50 4.35 8.11
C CYS A 194 13.54 3.17 7.96
N GLY A 195 12.35 3.37 7.36
CA GLY A 195 11.33 2.34 7.24
C GLY A 195 11.80 1.09 6.47
N LEU A 196 12.56 1.29 5.39
CA LEU A 196 13.15 0.17 4.63
C LEU A 196 14.34 -0.46 5.36
N LYS A 197 15.12 0.31 6.13
CA LYS A 197 16.18 -0.22 7.00
C LYS A 197 15.61 -1.04 8.16
N ASP A 198 14.49 -0.61 8.74
CA ASP A 198 13.81 -1.37 9.80
C ASP A 198 13.29 -2.73 9.30
N ILE A 199 12.92 -2.81 8.03
CA ILE A 199 12.53 -4.06 7.38
C ILE A 199 13.76 -4.92 7.17
N SER A 200 14.86 -4.33 6.69
CA SER A 200 16.11 -5.04 6.47
C SER A 200 16.78 -5.49 7.77
N SER A 201 16.46 -4.88 8.92
CA SER A 201 16.97 -5.35 10.22
C SER A 201 16.44 -6.72 10.61
N SER A 202 15.28 -7.12 10.09
CA SER A 202 14.80 -8.51 10.21
C SER A 202 15.32 -9.44 9.12
N MET A 203 15.85 -8.89 8.01
CA MET A 203 16.34 -9.63 6.84
C MET A 203 17.83 -9.41 6.55
N LEU A 204 18.55 -8.64 7.35
CA LEU A 204 20.00 -8.36 7.27
C LEU A 204 20.48 -7.62 6.01
N HIS A 205 19.63 -7.18 5.11
CA HIS A 205 20.04 -6.44 3.89
C HIS A 205 19.00 -5.41 3.43
N THR A 206 19.40 -4.50 2.56
CA THR A 206 18.51 -3.55 1.91
C THR A 206 17.48 -4.30 1.04
N LEU A 207 16.21 -3.89 1.08
CA LEU A 207 15.17 -4.47 0.26
C LEU A 207 15.45 -4.25 -1.24
N PHE A 208 15.58 -5.34 -1.97
CA PHE A 208 15.73 -5.37 -3.42
C PHE A 208 14.42 -5.77 -4.11
N VAL A 209 14.35 -5.52 -5.41
CA VAL A 209 13.17 -5.88 -6.21
C VAL A 209 12.89 -7.38 -6.18
N ASP A 210 13.92 -8.22 -6.14
CA ASP A 210 13.80 -9.68 -6.07
C ASP A 210 13.11 -10.18 -4.80
N ASP A 211 13.31 -9.47 -3.67
CA ASP A 211 12.68 -9.82 -2.40
C ASP A 211 11.15 -9.70 -2.46
N LEU A 212 10.64 -8.83 -3.36
CA LEU A 212 9.20 -8.64 -3.55
C LEU A 212 8.51 -9.83 -4.23
N ARG A 213 9.25 -10.80 -4.75
CA ARG A 213 8.70 -12.06 -5.28
C ARG A 213 8.30 -13.04 -4.19
N ASN A 214 8.85 -12.86 -3.00
CA ASN A 214 8.54 -13.72 -1.85
C ASN A 214 7.28 -13.22 -1.14
N SER A 215 6.15 -13.88 -1.38
CA SER A 215 4.86 -13.52 -0.80
C SER A 215 4.83 -13.60 0.74
N GLU A 216 5.56 -14.56 1.33
CA GLU A 216 5.66 -14.72 2.78
C GLU A 216 6.45 -13.56 3.41
N ALA A 217 7.56 -13.14 2.77
CA ALA A 217 8.31 -11.97 3.19
C ALA A 217 7.46 -10.70 3.15
N ILE A 218 6.69 -10.49 2.08
CA ILE A 218 5.75 -9.36 1.94
C ILE A 218 4.67 -9.40 3.03
N GLN A 219 4.09 -10.57 3.30
CA GLN A 219 3.09 -10.73 4.35
C GLN A 219 3.67 -10.42 5.74
N THR A 220 4.86 -10.94 6.03
CA THR A 220 5.57 -10.70 7.29
C THR A 220 5.88 -9.21 7.46
N MET A 221 6.35 -8.56 6.42
CA MET A 221 6.60 -7.12 6.39
C MET A 221 5.33 -6.33 6.69
N PHE A 222 4.22 -6.64 6.01
CA PHE A 222 2.93 -6.01 6.26
C PHE A 222 2.50 -6.17 7.72
N GLN A 223 2.53 -7.40 8.24
CA GLN A 223 2.11 -7.69 9.63
C GLN A 223 2.99 -6.99 10.66
N THR A 224 4.31 -6.98 10.45
CA THR A 224 5.27 -6.35 11.35
C THR A 224 5.01 -4.86 11.48
N HIS A 225 4.75 -4.18 10.36
CA HIS A 225 4.44 -2.77 10.39
C HIS A 225 3.04 -2.48 10.92
N ALA A 226 2.02 -3.24 10.52
CA ALA A 226 0.66 -3.06 11.01
C ALA A 226 0.59 -3.17 12.55
N LYS A 227 1.26 -4.17 13.14
CA LYS A 227 1.29 -4.41 14.59
C LYS A 227 1.89 -3.24 15.40
N LYS A 228 2.73 -2.39 14.79
CA LYS A 228 3.27 -1.18 15.46
C LYS A 228 2.18 -0.13 15.73
N TYR A 229 1.07 -0.16 15.00
CA TYR A 229 -0.02 0.81 15.09
C TYR A 229 -1.27 0.23 15.73
N PHE A 230 -1.71 -0.95 15.30
CA PHE A 230 -2.88 -1.62 15.87
C PHE A 230 -2.83 -3.13 15.66
N HIS A 231 -3.59 -3.86 16.44
CA HIS A 231 -3.99 -5.22 16.14
C HIS A 231 -5.36 -5.53 16.74
N VAL A 232 -6.07 -6.45 16.10
CA VAL A 232 -7.36 -6.94 16.54
C VAL A 232 -7.15 -8.30 17.20
N LYS A 233 -7.54 -8.44 18.47
CA LYS A 233 -7.54 -9.72 19.15
C LYS A 233 -8.79 -10.50 18.77
N ARG A 234 -8.66 -11.81 18.61
CA ARG A 234 -9.82 -12.70 18.51
C ARG A 234 -10.57 -12.66 19.85
N ILE A 235 -11.84 -12.29 19.83
CA ILE A 235 -12.72 -12.42 20.99
C ILE A 235 -13.05 -13.90 21.07
N ILE A 236 -12.50 -14.60 22.04
CA ILE A 236 -12.99 -15.90 22.46
C ILE A 236 -14.23 -15.58 23.30
N GLN A 237 -15.41 -15.74 22.75
CA GLN A 237 -16.62 -15.79 23.55
C GLN A 237 -16.52 -17.05 24.40
N GLU A 238 -16.13 -16.91 25.66
CA GLU A 238 -16.42 -17.93 26.66
C GLU A 238 -17.94 -18.08 26.69
N ARG A 239 -18.44 -19.18 26.16
CA ARG A 239 -19.82 -19.61 26.41
C ARG A 239 -19.88 -19.77 27.90
N LYS A 240 -20.54 -18.85 28.62
CA LYS A 240 -20.99 -19.12 29.97
C LYS A 240 -21.77 -20.41 29.89
N LYS A 241 -21.24 -21.49 30.48
CA LYS A 241 -22.03 -22.65 30.84
C LYS A 241 -23.15 -22.10 31.71
N GLN A 242 -24.36 -22.09 31.20
CA GLN A 242 -25.53 -22.03 32.03
C GLN A 242 -25.51 -23.33 32.82
N GLU A 243 -25.10 -23.25 34.08
CA GLU A 243 -25.41 -24.27 35.06
C GLU A 243 -26.93 -24.24 35.25
N MET A 244 -27.56 -25.34 34.80
CA MET A 244 -28.92 -25.68 35.21
C MET A 244 -28.90 -26.18 36.65
#